data_c9afa3b99602bd8756fa7d7f17f7679f
#
_entry.id   c9afa3b99602bd8756fa7d7f17f7679f
#
_cell.length_a   1.000
_cell.length_b   1.000
_cell.length_c   1.000
_cell.angle_alpha   90.00
_cell.angle_beta   90.00
_cell.angle_gamma   90.00
#
_symmetry.space_group_name_H-M   'P 1'
#
loop_
_entity.id
_entity.type
_entity.pdbx_description
1 polymer ?
#
loop_
_entity_poly.entity_id
_entity_poly.type
_entity_poly.pdbx_seq_one_letter_code
_entity_poly.pdbx_strand_id
1 'polypeptide(L)'
;MKKLLALIAMALLPLTVAAHGPTPQKVEKTVIIKADPAKVWALVQDFGNMQKWHPAVASDKIEQKKDENGDMATFRTLMLKDGGTIYEKLGSSSDADMKIKYYIVKSVLPVNDYSATMTVAAGPGAGESTVTWVGRFYRKYMLNPPIPAGEDDETAIKVITGIFDSGLANLKKVAEGQK
;
A
#
# COMPACT_ATOMS: atom_id res chain seq x y z
N MET A 1 -56.98 45.02 27.51
CA MET A 1 -56.30 43.77 27.91
C MET A 1 -55.84 43.07 26.62
N LYS A 2 -54.61 43.31 26.23
CA LYS A 2 -54.04 42.73 25.00
C LYS A 2 -53.15 41.55 25.41
N LYS A 3 -53.56 40.34 25.04
CA LYS A 3 -52.77 39.13 25.30
C LYS A 3 -51.69 39.00 24.24
N LEU A 4 -50.43 39.09 24.65
CA LEU A 4 -49.26 38.89 23.82
C LEU A 4 -48.99 37.40 23.74
N LEU A 5 -49.27 36.79 22.59
CA LEU A 5 -48.82 35.41 22.28
C LEU A 5 -47.37 35.45 21.80
N ALA A 6 -46.47 35.01 22.62
CA ALA A 6 -45.07 34.76 22.22
C ALA A 6 -45.00 33.41 21.48
N LEU A 7 -44.82 33.43 20.16
CA LEU A 7 -44.47 32.24 19.37
C LEU A 7 -42.98 31.94 19.58
N ILE A 8 -42.68 30.88 20.30
CA ILE A 8 -41.32 30.30 20.34
C ILE A 8 -41.16 29.47 19.08
N ALA A 9 -40.51 30.04 18.09
CA ALA A 9 -40.03 29.29 16.91
C ALA A 9 -38.80 28.52 17.33
N MET A 10 -39.00 27.22 17.68
CA MET A 10 -37.91 26.28 17.92
C MET A 10 -37.29 25.91 16.57
N ALA A 11 -36.16 26.53 16.23
CA ALA A 11 -35.37 26.23 15.03
C ALA A 11 -34.79 24.81 15.16
N LEU A 12 -35.44 23.86 14.54
CA LEU A 12 -34.88 22.54 14.27
C LEU A 12 -33.73 22.71 13.26
N LEU A 13 -32.50 22.87 13.75
CA LEU A 13 -31.30 22.73 12.93
C LEU A 13 -31.18 21.26 12.53
N PRO A 14 -31.17 20.94 11.23
CA PRO A 14 -30.89 19.57 10.82
C PRO A 14 -29.44 19.27 11.22
N LEU A 15 -29.25 18.34 12.17
CA LEU A 15 -27.99 17.69 12.41
C LEU A 15 -27.70 16.84 11.16
N THR A 16 -27.01 17.42 10.18
CA THR A 16 -26.41 16.61 9.10
C THR A 16 -25.32 15.77 9.72
N VAL A 17 -25.66 14.57 10.15
CA VAL A 17 -24.66 13.54 10.42
C VAL A 17 -24.05 13.22 9.06
N ALA A 18 -22.91 13.84 8.78
CA ALA A 18 -22.11 13.45 7.64
C ALA A 18 -21.63 12.02 7.91
N ALA A 19 -22.27 11.05 7.26
CA ALA A 19 -21.85 9.66 7.27
C ALA A 19 -20.56 9.57 6.47
N HIS A 20 -19.41 9.71 7.16
CA HIS A 20 -18.10 9.57 6.53
C HIS A 20 -17.74 8.07 6.53
N GLY A 21 -18.03 7.40 5.42
CA GLY A 21 -17.42 6.11 5.09
C GLY A 21 -15.89 6.24 5.03
N PRO A 22 -15.15 5.13 4.83
CA PRO A 22 -13.71 5.17 4.70
C PRO A 22 -13.32 6.02 3.49
N THR A 23 -12.26 6.81 3.64
CA THR A 23 -11.69 7.63 2.58
C THR A 23 -10.50 6.93 1.92
N PRO A 24 -10.30 7.07 0.59
CA PRO A 24 -9.12 6.53 -0.07
C PRO A 24 -7.85 7.16 0.52
N GLN A 25 -6.89 6.32 0.87
CA GLN A 25 -5.58 6.73 1.37
C GLN A 25 -4.51 6.52 0.31
N LYS A 26 -3.46 7.33 0.36
CA LYS A 26 -2.27 7.21 -0.47
C LYS A 26 -1.02 7.35 0.41
N VAL A 27 -0.11 6.39 0.29
CA VAL A 27 1.26 6.52 0.80
C VAL A 27 2.19 6.48 -0.40
N GLU A 28 3.14 7.42 -0.44
CA GLU A 28 4.16 7.49 -1.48
C GLU A 28 5.52 7.73 -0.82
N LYS A 29 6.49 6.91 -1.17
CA LYS A 29 7.87 6.99 -0.69
C LYS A 29 8.84 6.87 -1.84
N THR A 30 9.92 7.62 -1.76
CA THR A 30 10.95 7.65 -2.79
C THR A 30 12.33 7.54 -2.14
N VAL A 31 13.23 6.80 -2.80
CA VAL A 31 14.62 6.68 -2.40
C VAL A 31 15.55 6.82 -3.59
N ILE A 32 16.68 7.47 -3.40
CA ILE A 32 17.80 7.50 -4.37
C ILE A 32 18.78 6.41 -3.98
N ILE A 33 19.15 5.57 -4.95
CA ILE A 33 20.02 4.42 -4.81
C ILE A 33 21.24 4.62 -5.72
N LYS A 34 22.44 4.45 -5.20
CA LYS A 34 23.70 4.53 -5.96
C LYS A 34 23.97 3.21 -6.69
N ALA A 35 23.07 2.87 -7.59
CA ALA A 35 23.17 1.72 -8.46
C ALA A 35 22.41 2.00 -9.76
N ASP A 36 22.84 1.37 -10.83
CA ASP A 36 22.23 1.48 -12.17
C ASP A 36 20.74 1.06 -12.14
N PRO A 37 19.84 1.78 -12.84
CA PRO A 37 18.41 1.46 -12.90
C PRO A 37 18.13 0.01 -13.29
N ALA A 38 18.85 -0.57 -14.24
CA ALA A 38 18.62 -1.96 -14.64
C ALA A 38 18.95 -2.95 -13.51
N LYS A 39 19.98 -2.67 -12.70
CA LYS A 39 20.32 -3.49 -11.53
C LYS A 39 19.24 -3.41 -10.44
N VAL A 40 18.72 -2.21 -10.18
CA VAL A 40 17.65 -2.00 -9.20
C VAL A 40 16.35 -2.62 -9.68
N TRP A 41 16.03 -2.44 -10.97
CA TRP A 41 14.84 -3.03 -11.58
C TRP A 41 14.85 -4.56 -11.50
N ALA A 42 15.99 -5.20 -11.74
CA ALA A 42 16.11 -6.65 -11.61
C ALA A 42 15.74 -7.18 -10.21
N LEU A 43 15.92 -6.38 -9.15
CA LEU A 43 15.46 -6.72 -7.79
C LEU A 43 13.96 -6.48 -7.61
N VAL A 44 13.45 -5.37 -8.14
CA VAL A 44 12.05 -4.93 -7.94
C VAL A 44 11.08 -5.78 -8.76
N GLN A 45 11.43 -6.12 -10.02
CA GLN A 45 10.58 -6.91 -10.90
C GLN A 45 10.45 -8.40 -10.50
N ASP A 46 11.41 -8.92 -9.72
CA ASP A 46 11.43 -10.31 -9.27
C ASP A 46 10.32 -10.55 -8.23
N PHE A 47 9.09 -10.67 -8.73
CA PHE A 47 7.86 -10.73 -7.93
C PHE A 47 7.86 -11.89 -6.93
N GLY A 48 8.62 -12.97 -7.18
CA GLY A 48 8.73 -14.15 -6.32
C GLY A 48 9.88 -14.12 -5.32
N ASN A 49 10.60 -13.02 -5.19
CA ASN A 49 11.81 -12.95 -4.38
C ASN A 49 11.92 -11.69 -3.52
N MET A 50 10.81 -11.17 -3.03
CA MET A 50 10.79 -9.97 -2.18
C MET A 50 11.64 -10.13 -0.91
N GLN A 51 11.78 -11.35 -0.39
CA GLN A 51 12.64 -11.65 0.76
C GLN A 51 14.12 -11.32 0.54
N LYS A 52 14.55 -11.17 -0.72
CA LYS A 52 15.94 -10.76 -1.02
C LYS A 52 16.25 -9.32 -0.61
N TRP A 53 15.20 -8.49 -0.54
CA TRP A 53 15.39 -7.07 -0.25
C TRP A 53 14.43 -6.49 0.79
N HIS A 54 13.27 -7.11 1.07
CA HIS A 54 12.34 -6.57 2.08
C HIS A 54 12.57 -7.25 3.44
N PRO A 55 12.97 -6.48 4.48
CA PRO A 55 13.45 -7.07 5.75
C PRO A 55 12.35 -7.76 6.55
N ALA A 56 11.08 -7.42 6.36
CA ALA A 56 9.96 -8.06 7.05
C ALA A 56 9.54 -9.40 6.44
N VAL A 57 9.98 -9.72 5.20
CA VAL A 57 9.60 -10.93 4.49
C VAL A 57 10.57 -12.07 4.82
N ALA A 58 10.03 -13.20 5.29
CA ALA A 58 10.81 -14.41 5.58
C ALA A 58 10.93 -15.30 4.34
N SER A 59 9.84 -15.44 3.58
CA SER A 59 9.82 -16.20 2.32
C SER A 59 8.71 -15.71 1.40
N ASP A 60 8.85 -16.02 0.12
CA ASP A 60 7.92 -15.68 -0.95
C ASP A 60 7.66 -16.92 -1.79
N LYS A 61 6.41 -17.21 -2.11
CA LYS A 61 6.01 -18.36 -2.92
C LYS A 61 5.07 -17.90 -4.03
N ILE A 62 5.47 -18.16 -5.28
CA ILE A 62 4.69 -17.88 -6.48
C ILE A 62 3.74 -19.05 -6.79
N GLU A 63 2.56 -18.72 -7.27
CA GLU A 63 1.65 -19.64 -7.95
C GLU A 63 1.02 -18.97 -9.18
N GLN A 64 0.68 -19.79 -10.17
CA GLN A 64 -0.13 -19.35 -11.32
C GLN A 64 -1.47 -20.08 -11.29
N LYS A 65 -2.55 -19.34 -11.30
CA LYS A 65 -3.91 -19.87 -11.32
C LYS A 65 -4.88 -18.90 -11.96
N LYS A 66 -6.08 -19.39 -12.26
CA LYS A 66 -7.16 -18.53 -12.75
C LYS A 66 -7.61 -17.56 -11.66
N ASP A 67 -7.81 -16.30 -12.04
CA ASP A 67 -8.40 -15.27 -11.20
C ASP A 67 -9.93 -15.33 -11.23
N GLU A 68 -10.59 -14.34 -10.62
CA GLU A 68 -12.04 -14.21 -10.56
C GLU A 68 -12.73 -14.06 -11.94
N ASN A 69 -11.97 -13.62 -12.95
CA ASN A 69 -12.45 -13.47 -14.33
C ASN A 69 -12.21 -14.72 -15.19
N GLY A 70 -11.50 -15.71 -14.63
CA GLY A 70 -11.11 -16.94 -15.34
C GLY A 70 -9.80 -16.82 -16.11
N ASP A 71 -9.10 -15.68 -16.04
CA ASP A 71 -7.82 -15.45 -16.70
C ASP A 71 -6.66 -15.99 -15.86
N MET A 72 -5.62 -16.51 -16.54
CA MET A 72 -4.40 -16.95 -15.85
C MET A 72 -3.67 -15.74 -15.27
N ALA A 73 -3.45 -15.74 -13.97
CA ALA A 73 -2.77 -14.68 -13.24
C ALA A 73 -1.68 -15.23 -12.33
N THR A 74 -0.68 -14.40 -12.06
CA THR A 74 0.40 -14.71 -11.14
C THR A 74 0.08 -14.16 -9.76
N PHE A 75 0.18 -15.03 -8.78
CA PHE A 75 -0.01 -14.68 -7.37
C PHE A 75 1.26 -14.97 -6.58
N ARG A 76 1.41 -14.32 -5.44
CA ARG A 76 2.44 -14.66 -4.45
C ARG A 76 1.86 -14.72 -3.04
N THR A 77 2.45 -15.57 -2.22
CA THR A 77 2.23 -15.59 -0.77
C THR A 77 3.50 -15.16 -0.09
N LEU A 78 3.47 -14.01 0.58
CA LEU A 78 4.53 -13.55 1.44
C LEU A 78 4.30 -14.09 2.84
N MET A 79 5.30 -14.78 3.40
CA MET A 79 5.37 -15.12 4.81
C MET A 79 6.18 -14.04 5.52
N LEU A 80 5.59 -13.38 6.49
CA LEU A 80 6.27 -12.37 7.28
C LEU A 80 7.06 -13.01 8.43
N LYS A 81 8.11 -12.35 8.91
CA LYS A 81 8.94 -12.84 10.02
C LYS A 81 8.19 -12.93 11.35
N ASP A 82 7.10 -12.19 11.51
CA ASP A 82 6.20 -12.26 12.66
C ASP A 82 5.13 -13.37 12.56
N GLY A 83 5.16 -14.16 11.46
CA GLY A 83 4.21 -15.25 11.19
C GLY A 83 2.97 -14.80 10.41
N GLY A 84 2.79 -13.51 10.14
CA GLY A 84 1.71 -13.02 9.30
C GLY A 84 1.86 -13.44 7.84
N THR A 85 0.78 -13.35 7.07
CA THR A 85 0.77 -13.66 5.64
C THR A 85 0.14 -12.54 4.83
N ILE A 86 0.68 -12.30 3.63
CA ILE A 86 0.10 -11.41 2.63
C ILE A 86 -0.01 -12.21 1.32
N TYR A 87 -1.22 -12.26 0.78
CA TYR A 87 -1.50 -12.90 -0.49
C TYR A 87 -1.81 -11.83 -1.54
N GLU A 88 -1.01 -11.80 -2.61
CA GLU A 88 -1.03 -10.75 -3.62
C GLU A 88 -1.20 -11.30 -5.03
N LYS A 89 -1.79 -10.49 -5.90
CA LYS A 89 -1.92 -10.72 -7.34
C LYS A 89 -1.06 -9.73 -8.10
N LEU A 90 -0.24 -10.20 -9.02
CA LEU A 90 0.47 -9.36 -9.97
C LEU A 90 -0.55 -8.72 -10.92
N GLY A 91 -0.55 -7.39 -11.00
CA GLY A 91 -1.41 -6.65 -11.91
C GLY A 91 -0.75 -6.41 -13.26
N SER A 92 0.48 -5.90 -13.24
CA SER A 92 1.29 -5.69 -14.45
C SER A 92 2.77 -5.56 -14.11
N SER A 93 3.62 -5.91 -15.08
CA SER A 93 5.05 -5.63 -15.05
C SER A 93 5.48 -5.18 -16.44
N SER A 94 6.26 -4.09 -16.51
CA SER A 94 6.78 -3.51 -17.76
C SER A 94 8.26 -3.24 -17.61
N ASP A 95 9.09 -3.95 -18.36
CA ASP A 95 10.53 -3.72 -18.40
C ASP A 95 10.86 -2.38 -19.08
N ALA A 96 10.09 -2.00 -20.08
CA ALA A 96 10.29 -0.73 -20.80
C ALA A 96 10.08 0.48 -19.89
N ASP A 97 9.10 0.41 -18.99
CA ASP A 97 8.79 1.48 -18.03
C ASP A 97 9.45 1.25 -16.67
N MET A 98 10.14 0.13 -16.46
CA MET A 98 10.67 -0.33 -15.16
C MET A 98 9.64 -0.16 -14.05
N LYS A 99 8.45 -0.73 -14.26
CA LYS A 99 7.27 -0.50 -13.43
C LYS A 99 6.53 -1.79 -13.17
N ILE A 100 6.23 -2.04 -11.89
CA ILE A 100 5.43 -3.19 -11.45
C ILE A 100 4.23 -2.69 -10.66
N LYS A 101 3.05 -3.33 -10.87
CA LYS A 101 1.82 -3.08 -10.12
C LYS A 101 1.28 -4.39 -9.58
N TYR A 102 0.80 -4.37 -8.34
CA TYR A 102 0.20 -5.54 -7.69
C TYR A 102 -0.91 -5.12 -6.72
N TYR A 103 -1.69 -6.11 -6.30
CA TYR A 103 -2.85 -5.94 -5.43
C TYR A 103 -2.80 -6.92 -4.27
N ILE A 104 -3.22 -6.51 -3.09
CA ILE A 104 -3.47 -7.44 -1.99
C ILE A 104 -4.85 -8.06 -2.19
N VAL A 105 -4.88 -9.39 -2.22
CA VAL A 105 -6.12 -10.19 -2.25
C VAL A 105 -6.56 -10.50 -0.83
N LYS A 106 -5.58 -10.85 0.06
CA LYS A 106 -5.81 -11.14 1.46
C LYS A 106 -4.56 -10.83 2.27
N SER A 107 -4.70 -10.24 3.46
CA SER A 107 -3.55 -9.98 4.32
C SER A 107 -3.94 -9.83 5.79
N VAL A 108 -2.91 -9.84 6.65
CA VAL A 108 -2.99 -9.45 8.07
C VAL A 108 -2.91 -7.94 8.25
N LEU A 109 -2.60 -7.17 7.22
CA LEU A 109 -2.45 -5.72 7.29
C LEU A 109 -3.81 -5.02 7.53
N PRO A 110 -3.80 -3.86 8.20
CA PRO A 110 -5.02 -3.11 8.53
C PRO A 110 -5.55 -2.29 7.33
N VAL A 111 -5.60 -2.90 6.13
CA VAL A 111 -6.01 -2.25 4.89
C VAL A 111 -7.03 -3.07 4.11
N ASN A 112 -7.82 -2.40 3.28
CA ASN A 112 -8.71 -2.97 2.28
C ASN A 112 -8.43 -2.34 0.91
N ASP A 113 -8.80 -3.05 -0.16
CA ASP A 113 -8.73 -2.60 -1.55
C ASP A 113 -7.36 -1.99 -1.89
N TYR A 114 -6.31 -2.70 -1.47
CA TYR A 114 -4.93 -2.24 -1.60
C TYR A 114 -4.37 -2.53 -2.98
N SER A 115 -3.78 -1.50 -3.57
CA SER A 115 -2.92 -1.63 -4.74
C SER A 115 -1.60 -0.89 -4.53
N ALA A 116 -0.52 -1.42 -5.08
CA ALA A 116 0.76 -0.74 -5.08
C ALA A 116 1.41 -0.71 -6.46
N THR A 117 2.20 0.32 -6.67
CA THR A 117 3.05 0.47 -7.85
C THR A 117 4.45 0.82 -7.39
N MET A 118 5.45 0.11 -7.91
CA MET A 118 6.86 0.50 -7.82
C MET A 118 7.37 0.88 -9.19
N THR A 119 8.13 1.97 -9.25
CA THR A 119 8.77 2.46 -10.48
C THR A 119 10.24 2.72 -10.19
N VAL A 120 11.10 2.27 -11.09
CA VAL A 120 12.53 2.58 -11.08
C VAL A 120 12.82 3.51 -12.25
N ALA A 121 13.48 4.63 -11.98
CA ALA A 121 13.89 5.62 -12.98
C ALA A 121 15.37 5.98 -12.80
N ALA A 122 15.93 6.64 -13.79
CA ALA A 122 17.25 7.25 -13.64
C ALA A 122 17.27 8.23 -12.45
N GLY A 123 18.30 8.17 -11.65
CA GLY A 123 18.55 9.08 -10.54
C GLY A 123 19.14 10.42 -11.00
N PRO A 124 19.38 11.35 -10.04
CA PRO A 124 19.94 12.66 -10.35
C PRO A 124 21.40 12.60 -10.79
N GLY A 125 22.14 11.57 -10.38
CA GLY A 125 23.54 11.37 -10.74
C GLY A 125 23.75 10.21 -11.70
N ALA A 126 24.89 10.20 -12.38
CA ALA A 126 25.28 9.07 -13.24
C ALA A 126 25.41 7.78 -12.42
N GLY A 127 24.79 6.68 -12.89
CA GLY A 127 24.79 5.40 -12.18
C GLY A 127 23.92 5.37 -10.92
N GLU A 128 23.00 6.33 -10.78
CA GLU A 128 22.01 6.35 -9.71
C GLU A 128 20.62 6.02 -10.23
N SER A 129 19.78 5.53 -9.33
CA SER A 129 18.36 5.25 -9.56
C SER A 129 17.50 6.00 -8.59
N THR A 130 16.31 6.36 -9.02
CA THR A 130 15.20 6.81 -8.16
C THR A 130 14.14 5.71 -8.13
N VAL A 131 13.84 5.18 -6.95
CA VAL A 131 12.74 4.21 -6.76
C VAL A 131 11.60 4.90 -6.05
N THR A 132 10.42 4.87 -6.66
CA THR A 132 9.19 5.38 -6.05
C THR A 132 8.23 4.22 -5.80
N TRP A 133 7.72 4.12 -4.57
CA TRP A 133 6.72 3.13 -4.15
C TRP A 133 5.45 3.85 -3.73
N VAL A 134 4.34 3.58 -4.42
CA VAL A 134 3.03 4.19 -4.19
C VAL A 134 2.04 3.11 -3.79
N GLY A 135 1.42 3.27 -2.64
CA GLY A 135 0.27 2.46 -2.19
C GLY A 135 -1.00 3.27 -2.19
N ARG A 136 -2.11 2.66 -2.59
CA ARG A 136 -3.47 3.20 -2.51
C ARG A 136 -4.35 2.16 -1.85
N PHE A 137 -5.13 2.56 -0.86
CA PHE A 137 -5.91 1.63 -0.04
C PHE A 137 -6.99 2.36 0.75
N TYR A 138 -7.86 1.58 1.40
CA TYR A 138 -8.74 2.05 2.47
C TYR A 138 -8.27 1.46 3.81
N ARG A 139 -8.71 2.04 4.94
CA ARG A 139 -8.56 1.41 6.25
C ARG A 139 -9.28 0.05 6.28
N LYS A 140 -8.93 -0.78 7.25
CA LYS A 140 -9.54 -2.13 7.39
C LYS A 140 -11.02 -2.06 7.70
N TYR A 141 -11.46 -1.17 8.59
CA TYR A 141 -12.87 -1.02 8.93
C TYR A 141 -13.60 -0.16 7.91
N MET A 142 -14.50 -0.79 7.14
CA MET A 142 -15.18 -0.16 5.99
C MET A 142 -16.52 0.51 6.35
N LEU A 143 -16.97 0.36 7.61
CA LEU A 143 -18.25 0.94 8.04
C LEU A 143 -18.07 2.30 8.71
N ASN A 144 -19.20 2.95 9.03
CA ASN A 144 -19.23 4.20 9.78
C ASN A 144 -18.78 4.00 11.25
N PRO A 145 -18.32 5.06 11.92
CA PRO A 145 -17.95 5.01 13.33
C PRO A 145 -19.06 4.42 14.23
N PRO A 146 -18.68 3.79 15.36
CA PRO A 146 -17.37 3.77 15.96
C PRO A 146 -16.39 2.80 15.29
N ILE A 147 -15.15 3.25 15.05
CA ILE A 147 -14.12 2.46 14.40
C ILE A 147 -13.37 1.65 15.47
N PRO A 148 -13.20 0.32 15.30
CA PRO A 148 -12.39 -0.49 16.20
C PRO A 148 -10.93 0.00 16.26
N ALA A 149 -10.31 -0.10 17.42
CA ALA A 149 -8.91 0.27 17.60
C ALA A 149 -8.00 -0.54 16.64
N GLY A 150 -7.10 0.16 15.97
CA GLY A 150 -6.17 -0.45 15.00
C GLY A 150 -6.76 -0.70 13.61
N GLU A 151 -8.00 -0.31 13.34
CA GLU A 151 -8.64 -0.47 12.03
C GLU A 151 -8.98 0.87 11.35
N ASP A 152 -8.45 1.98 11.87
CA ASP A 152 -8.63 3.35 11.40
C ASP A 152 -7.64 3.76 10.30
N ASP A 153 -7.86 4.94 9.71
CA ASP A 153 -7.04 5.48 8.63
C ASP A 153 -5.60 5.77 9.11
N GLU A 154 -5.42 6.29 10.33
CA GLU A 154 -4.10 6.61 10.88
C GLU A 154 -3.25 5.34 11.05
N THR A 155 -3.83 4.29 11.62
CA THR A 155 -3.17 2.98 11.75
C THR A 155 -2.79 2.41 10.40
N ALA A 156 -3.68 2.44 9.41
CA ALA A 156 -3.42 1.96 8.06
C ALA A 156 -2.25 2.71 7.41
N ILE A 157 -2.28 4.06 7.45
CA ILE A 157 -1.21 4.91 6.91
C ILE A 157 0.12 4.62 7.61
N LYS A 158 0.14 4.54 8.94
CA LYS A 158 1.35 4.29 9.75
C LYS A 158 1.98 2.94 9.40
N VAL A 159 1.18 1.88 9.29
CA VAL A 159 1.67 0.53 8.96
C VAL A 159 2.24 0.51 7.55
N ILE A 160 1.53 1.02 6.54
CA ILE A 160 2.03 1.03 5.15
C ILE A 160 3.26 1.91 5.02
N THR A 161 3.30 3.06 5.69
CA THR A 161 4.50 3.93 5.74
C THR A 161 5.71 3.17 6.28
N GLY A 162 5.57 2.46 7.40
CA GLY A 162 6.66 1.69 8.00
C GLY A 162 7.16 0.55 7.10
N ILE A 163 6.25 -0.13 6.39
CA ILE A 163 6.58 -1.15 5.39
C ILE A 163 7.41 -0.55 4.26
N PHE A 164 6.97 0.58 3.69
CA PHE A 164 7.67 1.22 2.58
C PHE A 164 9.03 1.76 3.00
N ASP A 165 9.11 2.44 4.14
CA ASP A 165 10.36 3.01 4.65
C ASP A 165 11.41 1.91 4.90
N SER A 166 11.03 0.83 5.58
CA SER A 166 11.94 -0.29 5.86
C SER A 166 12.34 -1.05 4.60
N GLY A 167 11.37 -1.28 3.69
CA GLY A 167 11.61 -1.96 2.42
C GLY A 167 12.56 -1.18 1.52
N LEU A 168 12.31 0.11 1.29
CA LEU A 168 13.15 0.97 0.44
C LEU A 168 14.56 1.17 1.04
N ALA A 169 14.65 1.33 2.36
CA ALA A 169 15.94 1.44 3.03
C ALA A 169 16.81 0.20 2.82
N ASN A 170 16.21 -1.00 2.91
CA ASN A 170 16.96 -2.24 2.69
C ASN A 170 17.20 -2.55 1.20
N LEU A 171 16.23 -2.23 0.31
CA LEU A 171 16.45 -2.31 -1.13
C LEU A 171 17.68 -1.50 -1.55
N LYS A 172 17.83 -0.28 -0.99
CA LYS A 172 19.01 0.56 -1.21
C LYS A 172 20.28 -0.15 -0.79
N LYS A 173 20.36 -0.71 0.43
CA LYS A 173 21.53 -1.45 0.91
C LYS A 173 21.90 -2.60 -0.01
N VAL A 174 20.92 -3.43 -0.35
CA VAL A 174 21.11 -4.61 -1.21
C VAL A 174 21.63 -4.20 -2.61
N ALA A 175 20.98 -3.21 -3.22
CA ALA A 175 21.36 -2.73 -4.55
C ALA A 175 22.75 -2.07 -4.58
N GLU A 176 23.13 -1.37 -3.51
CA GLU A 176 24.46 -0.76 -3.36
C GLU A 176 25.56 -1.76 -2.92
N GLY A 177 25.19 -3.04 -2.68
CA GLY A 177 26.13 -4.08 -2.24
C GLY A 177 26.61 -3.92 -0.80
N GLN A 178 25.85 -3.19 0.02
CA GLN A 178 26.14 -3.04 1.45
C GLN A 178 25.63 -4.27 2.22
N LYS A 179 26.43 -4.77 3.15
CA LYS A 179 26.06 -5.89 4.03
C LYS A 179 25.34 -5.41 5.28
#